data_b912f7718a1534fed65b0b17e41c7e68
#
_entry.id   b912f7718a1534fed65b0b17e41c7e68
#
_cell.length_a   1.000
_cell.length_b   1.000
_cell.length_c   1.000
_cell.angle_alpha   90.00
_cell.angle_beta   90.00
_cell.angle_gamma   90.00
#
_symmetry.space_group_name_H-M   'P 1'
#
loop_
_entity.id
_entity.type
_entity.pdbx_description
1 polymer ?
#
loop_
_entity_poly.entity_id
_entity_poly.type
_entity_poly.pdbx_seq_one_letter_code
_entity_poly.pdbx_strand_id
1 'polypeptide(L)'
;AKDLSERFGLDTKKKVKSLSTGYASIFKAVAALASNADIVLFDEPVLGLDANHRDMFYKELISNYSESPKTIIISTHLIEEVARGLEEVIIIKEGKLIVKSPVEELLACSYTATGEASKIDKYIEGRKYTGIEQTGNLKSVIVLEDNKKRNIGLAKELGIDFSKTELQK
;
A
#
# COMPACT_ATOMS: atom_id res chain seq x y z
N ALA A 1 -12.29 12.52 -19.60
CA ALA A 1 -11.31 13.56 -19.22
C ALA A 1 -11.99 14.80 -18.62
N LYS A 2 -12.95 15.44 -19.36
CA LYS A 2 -13.58 16.69 -18.89
C LYS A 2 -14.31 16.48 -17.55
N ASP A 3 -15.12 15.45 -17.42
CA ASP A 3 -15.84 15.10 -16.21
C ASP A 3 -14.89 14.84 -15.01
N LEU A 4 -13.81 14.09 -15.22
CA LEU A 4 -12.77 13.88 -14.20
C LEU A 4 -12.12 15.22 -13.77
N SER A 5 -11.82 16.11 -14.72
CA SER A 5 -11.25 17.42 -14.40
C SER A 5 -12.20 18.24 -13.51
N GLU A 6 -13.49 18.22 -13.80
CA GLU A 6 -14.50 18.93 -13.02
C GLU A 6 -14.64 18.33 -11.59
N ARG A 7 -14.64 17.01 -11.45
CA ARG A 7 -14.69 16.34 -10.14
C ARG A 7 -13.50 16.71 -9.25
N PHE A 8 -12.32 16.75 -9.82
CA PHE A 8 -11.09 17.16 -9.12
C PHE A 8 -10.91 18.67 -8.96
N GLY A 9 -11.87 19.49 -9.40
CA GLY A 9 -11.77 20.94 -9.35
C GLY A 9 -10.61 21.51 -10.17
N LEU A 10 -10.18 20.79 -11.21
CA LEU A 10 -9.08 21.20 -12.07
C LEU A 10 -9.55 22.26 -13.06
N ASP A 11 -9.01 23.48 -12.95
CA ASP A 11 -9.26 24.53 -13.93
C ASP A 11 -8.49 24.27 -15.22
N THR A 12 -9.19 23.72 -16.22
CA THR A 12 -8.63 23.35 -17.52
C THR A 12 -8.20 24.54 -18.39
N LYS A 13 -8.53 25.77 -17.97
CA LYS A 13 -8.10 27.00 -18.66
C LYS A 13 -6.71 27.47 -18.22
N LYS A 14 -6.23 27.01 -17.07
CA LYS A 14 -4.90 27.36 -16.56
C LYS A 14 -3.80 26.64 -17.32
N LYS A 15 -2.67 27.32 -17.48
CA LYS A 15 -1.47 26.69 -18.02
C LYS A 15 -0.92 25.71 -17.00
N VAL A 16 -0.47 24.52 -17.43
CA VAL A 16 0.09 23.49 -16.56
C VAL A 16 1.22 24.03 -15.65
N LYS A 17 2.06 24.91 -16.21
CA LYS A 17 3.16 25.55 -15.48
C LYS A 17 2.72 26.46 -14.31
N SER A 18 1.44 26.88 -14.28
CA SER A 18 0.89 27.73 -13.22
C SER A 18 0.12 26.94 -12.15
N LEU A 19 0.07 25.62 -12.27
CA LEU A 19 -0.57 24.75 -11.27
C LEU A 19 0.33 24.62 -10.04
N SER A 20 -0.28 24.52 -8.86
CA SER A 20 0.44 24.07 -7.66
C SER A 20 0.89 22.62 -7.82
N THR A 21 1.84 22.18 -7.00
CA THR A 21 2.33 20.80 -7.02
C THR A 21 1.17 19.78 -6.93
N GLY A 22 0.22 19.98 -6.01
CA GLY A 22 -0.95 19.11 -5.88
C GLY A 22 -1.82 19.10 -7.15
N TYR A 23 -2.16 20.28 -7.70
CA TYR A 23 -2.94 20.35 -8.95
C TYR A 23 -2.18 19.82 -10.17
N ALA A 24 -0.85 19.89 -10.18
CA ALA A 24 -0.04 19.25 -11.21
C ALA A 24 -0.11 17.72 -11.12
N SER A 25 -0.11 17.15 -9.90
CA SER A 25 -0.34 15.72 -9.66
C SER A 25 -1.74 15.31 -10.09
N ILE A 26 -2.77 16.07 -9.74
CA ILE A 26 -4.16 15.84 -10.20
C ILE A 26 -4.24 15.87 -11.74
N PHE A 27 -3.62 16.86 -12.38
CA PHE A 27 -3.62 16.92 -13.84
C PHE A 27 -3.02 15.67 -14.49
N LYS A 28 -1.87 15.19 -13.96
CA LYS A 28 -1.23 13.97 -14.46
C LYS A 28 -2.13 12.75 -14.24
N ALA A 29 -2.74 12.64 -13.07
CA ALA A 29 -3.67 11.55 -12.73
C ALA A 29 -4.88 11.54 -13.67
N VAL A 30 -5.54 12.67 -13.87
CA VAL A 30 -6.68 12.81 -14.78
C VAL A 30 -6.28 12.47 -16.23
N ALA A 31 -5.11 12.92 -16.68
CA ALA A 31 -4.63 12.63 -18.03
C ALA A 31 -4.36 11.12 -18.22
N ALA A 32 -3.75 10.47 -17.22
CA ALA A 32 -3.46 9.06 -17.25
C ALA A 32 -4.74 8.20 -17.20
N LEU A 33 -5.68 8.51 -16.29
CA LEU A 33 -6.96 7.79 -16.18
C LEU A 33 -7.84 7.98 -17.44
N ALA A 34 -7.80 9.16 -18.04
CA ALA A 34 -8.54 9.46 -19.28
C ALA A 34 -7.85 8.92 -20.54
N SER A 35 -6.65 8.37 -20.44
CA SER A 35 -5.99 7.72 -21.56
C SER A 35 -6.66 6.38 -21.86
N ASN A 36 -6.69 5.99 -23.13
CA ASN A 36 -7.14 4.65 -23.53
C ASN A 36 -5.96 3.67 -23.60
N ALA A 37 -4.92 3.87 -22.78
CA ALA A 37 -3.76 3.02 -22.75
C ALA A 37 -4.08 1.69 -22.03
N ASP A 38 -3.60 0.59 -22.57
CA ASP A 38 -3.74 -0.76 -21.97
C ASP A 38 -2.90 -0.90 -20.68
N ILE A 39 -1.84 -0.10 -20.55
CA ILE A 39 -0.93 -0.09 -19.40
C ILE A 39 -0.76 1.36 -18.93
N VAL A 40 -1.02 1.59 -17.65
CA VAL A 40 -0.83 2.90 -17.00
C VAL A 40 0.10 2.74 -15.81
N LEU A 41 1.14 3.58 -15.77
CA LEU A 41 2.07 3.63 -14.63
C LEU A 41 1.88 4.95 -13.87
N PHE A 42 1.72 4.81 -12.56
CA PHE A 42 1.70 5.92 -11.62
C PHE A 42 2.92 5.83 -10.70
N ASP A 43 3.71 6.89 -10.68
CA ASP A 43 4.83 7.05 -9.76
C ASP A 43 4.44 8.09 -8.70
N GLU A 44 4.27 7.65 -7.45
CA GLU A 44 3.82 8.44 -6.30
C GLU A 44 2.63 9.37 -6.63
N PRO A 45 1.51 8.85 -7.17
CA PRO A 45 0.45 9.68 -7.79
C PRO A 45 -0.23 10.63 -6.81
N VAL A 46 -0.21 10.33 -5.52
CA VAL A 46 -0.90 11.10 -4.48
C VAL A 46 0.04 11.99 -3.67
N LEU A 47 1.32 12.03 -4.04
CA LEU A 47 2.29 12.87 -3.36
C LEU A 47 1.91 14.36 -3.50
N GLY A 48 1.82 15.05 -2.36
CA GLY A 48 1.41 16.46 -2.29
C GLY A 48 -0.09 16.72 -2.39
N LEU A 49 -0.91 15.67 -2.40
CA LEU A 49 -2.37 15.80 -2.28
C LEU A 49 -2.79 15.79 -0.80
N ASP A 50 -3.85 16.52 -0.49
CA ASP A 50 -4.55 16.38 0.78
C ASP A 50 -5.35 15.07 0.84
N ALA A 51 -5.81 14.70 2.04
CA ALA A 51 -6.50 13.43 2.27
C ALA A 51 -7.77 13.26 1.40
N ASN A 52 -8.50 14.36 1.14
CA ASN A 52 -9.72 14.32 0.33
C ASN A 52 -9.42 14.02 -1.14
N HIS A 53 -8.41 14.69 -1.71
CA HIS A 53 -7.99 14.44 -3.09
C HIS A 53 -7.36 13.06 -3.27
N ARG A 54 -6.66 12.52 -2.25
CA ARG A 54 -6.13 11.16 -2.26
C ARG A 54 -7.24 10.12 -2.31
N ASP A 55 -8.22 10.22 -1.43
CA ASP A 55 -9.39 9.33 -1.40
C ASP A 55 -10.16 9.38 -2.73
N MET A 56 -10.35 10.59 -3.27
CA MET A 56 -10.97 10.79 -4.58
C MET A 56 -10.19 10.11 -5.70
N PHE A 57 -8.84 10.23 -5.70
CA PHE A 57 -8.00 9.59 -6.71
C PHE A 57 -8.18 8.08 -6.72
N TYR A 58 -8.14 7.43 -5.56
CA TYR A 58 -8.28 5.97 -5.49
C TYR A 58 -9.68 5.50 -5.85
N LYS A 59 -10.72 6.25 -5.49
CA LYS A 59 -12.10 5.96 -5.92
C LYS A 59 -12.24 6.02 -7.44
N GLU A 60 -11.73 7.08 -8.06
CA GLU A 60 -11.77 7.24 -9.51
C GLU A 60 -10.90 6.19 -10.23
N LEU A 61 -9.76 5.81 -9.65
CA LEU A 61 -8.91 4.74 -10.16
C LEU A 61 -9.68 3.41 -10.22
N ILE A 62 -10.31 3.01 -9.12
CA ILE A 62 -11.09 1.76 -9.02
C ILE A 62 -12.30 1.81 -9.96
N SER A 63 -13.02 2.93 -10.03
CA SER A 63 -14.15 3.11 -10.93
C SER A 63 -13.70 2.97 -12.39
N ASN A 64 -12.63 3.63 -12.77
CA ASN A 64 -12.08 3.57 -14.13
C ASN A 64 -11.61 2.15 -14.51
N TYR A 65 -10.98 1.44 -13.56
CA TYR A 65 -10.57 0.04 -13.76
C TYR A 65 -11.80 -0.87 -13.95
N SER A 66 -12.85 -0.66 -13.16
CA SER A 66 -14.07 -1.48 -13.24
C SER A 66 -14.82 -1.28 -14.55
N GLU A 67 -14.82 -0.06 -15.10
CA GLU A 67 -15.48 0.28 -16.37
C GLU A 67 -14.66 -0.18 -17.59
N SER A 68 -13.33 -0.12 -17.49
CA SER A 68 -12.41 -0.47 -18.57
C SER A 68 -11.15 -1.12 -17.98
N PRO A 69 -11.16 -2.46 -17.77
CA PRO A 69 -10.03 -3.18 -17.22
C PRO A 69 -8.76 -2.98 -18.03
N LYS A 70 -7.66 -2.67 -17.33
CA LYS A 70 -6.34 -2.43 -17.91
C LYS A 70 -5.26 -2.75 -16.88
N THR A 71 -4.01 -2.83 -17.28
CA THR A 71 -2.91 -2.98 -16.33
C THR A 71 -2.58 -1.64 -15.68
N ILE A 72 -2.73 -1.54 -14.37
CA ILE A 72 -2.37 -0.36 -13.59
C ILE A 72 -1.23 -0.73 -12.64
N ILE A 73 -0.12 -0.01 -12.74
CA ILE A 73 1.04 -0.18 -11.88
C ILE A 73 1.22 1.10 -11.07
N ILE A 74 1.30 0.98 -9.75
CA ILE A 74 1.46 2.13 -8.84
C ILE A 74 2.72 1.91 -8.02
N SER A 75 3.69 2.82 -8.12
CA SER A 75 4.76 2.90 -7.13
C SER A 75 4.34 3.87 -6.03
N THR A 76 4.40 3.43 -4.78
CA THR A 76 4.08 4.27 -3.63
C THR A 76 4.67 3.70 -2.34
N HIS A 77 4.94 4.58 -1.39
CA HIS A 77 5.24 4.20 -0.01
C HIS A 77 4.01 4.26 0.91
N LEU A 78 2.87 4.78 0.40
CA LEU A 78 1.60 4.89 1.13
C LEU A 78 0.72 3.66 0.85
N ILE A 79 1.17 2.50 1.30
CA ILE A 79 0.52 1.21 1.03
C ILE A 79 -0.93 1.19 1.54
N GLU A 80 -1.20 1.83 2.67
CA GLU A 80 -2.52 1.88 3.31
C GLU A 80 -3.65 2.34 2.39
N GLU A 81 -3.34 3.31 1.55
CA GLU A 81 -4.33 3.96 0.71
C GLU A 81 -4.68 3.12 -0.52
N VAL A 82 -3.72 2.32 -1.03
CA VAL A 82 -3.90 1.46 -2.22
C VAL A 82 -4.34 0.03 -1.88
N ALA A 83 -4.12 -0.41 -0.64
CA ALA A 83 -4.24 -1.82 -0.23
C ALA A 83 -5.58 -2.48 -0.61
N ARG A 84 -6.67 -1.71 -0.63
CA ARG A 84 -8.03 -2.23 -0.91
C ARG A 84 -8.29 -2.52 -2.38
N GLY A 85 -7.45 -2.03 -3.29
CA GLY A 85 -7.62 -2.18 -4.73
C GLY A 85 -6.50 -2.95 -5.42
N LEU A 86 -5.52 -3.47 -4.66
CA LEU A 86 -4.39 -4.20 -5.22
C LEU A 86 -4.71 -5.67 -5.43
N GLU A 87 -4.35 -6.18 -6.60
CA GLU A 87 -4.37 -7.62 -6.91
C GLU A 87 -3.02 -8.26 -6.62
N GLU A 88 -1.92 -7.60 -6.96
CA GLU A 88 -0.56 -8.10 -6.80
C GLU A 88 0.35 -7.06 -6.15
N VAL A 89 1.28 -7.50 -5.33
CA VAL A 89 2.30 -6.66 -4.68
C VAL A 89 3.69 -7.08 -5.14
N ILE A 90 4.51 -6.08 -5.47
CA ILE A 90 5.92 -6.22 -5.74
C ILE A 90 6.69 -5.36 -4.74
N ILE A 91 7.50 -5.99 -3.88
CA ILE A 91 8.34 -5.28 -2.91
C ILE A 91 9.77 -5.28 -3.42
N ILE A 92 10.34 -4.08 -3.58
CA ILE A 92 11.72 -3.87 -4.02
C ILE A 92 12.49 -3.20 -2.89
N LYS A 93 13.66 -3.73 -2.56
CA LYS A 93 14.59 -3.13 -1.59
C LYS A 93 16.00 -3.19 -2.15
N GLU A 94 16.71 -2.05 -2.11
CA GLU A 94 18.10 -1.93 -2.60
C GLU A 94 18.28 -2.47 -4.04
N GLY A 95 17.32 -2.18 -4.90
CA GLY A 95 17.32 -2.62 -6.31
C GLY A 95 17.05 -4.12 -6.51
N LYS A 96 16.69 -4.86 -5.46
CA LYS A 96 16.40 -6.29 -5.52
C LYS A 96 14.92 -6.56 -5.27
N LEU A 97 14.37 -7.50 -6.03
CA LEU A 97 13.04 -8.03 -5.79
C LEU A 97 13.04 -8.86 -4.50
N ILE A 98 12.25 -8.46 -3.53
CA ILE A 98 12.09 -9.15 -2.24
C ILE A 98 10.85 -10.05 -2.25
N VAL A 99 9.72 -9.51 -2.73
CA VAL A 99 8.44 -10.21 -2.80
C VAL A 99 7.79 -9.89 -4.13
N LYS A 100 7.17 -10.90 -4.74
CA LYS A 100 6.16 -10.76 -5.78
C LYS A 100 5.08 -11.80 -5.47
N SER A 101 3.89 -11.33 -5.15
CA SER A 101 2.79 -12.22 -4.73
C SER A 101 1.43 -11.54 -4.91
N PRO A 102 0.37 -12.30 -5.20
CA PRO A 102 -0.99 -11.84 -4.99
C PRO A 102 -1.17 -11.35 -3.55
N VAL A 103 -1.92 -10.27 -3.38
CA VAL A 103 -2.17 -9.67 -2.05
C VAL A 103 -2.79 -10.68 -1.09
N GLU A 104 -3.76 -11.46 -1.57
CA GLU A 104 -4.44 -12.48 -0.76
C GLU A 104 -3.47 -13.54 -0.22
N GLU A 105 -2.53 -14.01 -1.06
CA GLU A 105 -1.51 -14.97 -0.65
C GLU A 105 -0.54 -14.36 0.36
N LEU A 106 -0.10 -13.12 0.12
CA LEU A 106 0.79 -12.42 1.03
C LEU A 106 0.15 -12.28 2.43
N LEU A 107 -1.13 -11.89 2.47
CA LEU A 107 -1.87 -11.77 3.73
C LEU A 107 -2.14 -13.12 4.40
N ALA A 108 -2.36 -14.18 3.62
CA ALA A 108 -2.53 -15.53 4.15
C ALA A 108 -1.22 -16.12 4.72
N CYS A 109 -0.08 -15.71 4.13
CA CYS A 109 1.26 -16.16 4.53
C CYS A 109 1.98 -15.17 5.45
N SER A 110 1.25 -14.35 6.19
CA SER A 110 1.81 -13.43 7.16
C SER A 110 0.90 -13.22 8.36
N TYR A 111 1.48 -12.85 9.49
CA TYR A 111 0.76 -12.46 10.71
C TYR A 111 1.56 -11.43 11.48
N THR A 112 0.88 -10.59 12.22
CA THR A 112 1.51 -9.64 13.13
C THR A 112 1.66 -10.26 14.50
N ALA A 113 2.88 -10.22 15.05
CA ALA A 113 3.20 -10.63 16.42
C ALA A 113 3.51 -9.37 17.23
N THR A 114 2.80 -9.18 18.35
CA THR A 114 2.94 -8.02 19.22
C THR A 114 3.19 -8.45 20.65
N GLY A 115 4.14 -7.82 21.32
CA GLY A 115 4.48 -8.12 22.71
C GLY A 115 5.65 -7.29 23.21
N GLU A 116 6.19 -7.67 24.37
CA GLU A 116 7.39 -7.07 24.93
C GLU A 116 8.58 -7.22 23.97
N ALA A 117 9.36 -6.15 23.75
CA ALA A 117 10.40 -6.10 22.73
C ALA A 117 11.40 -7.27 22.84
N SER A 118 11.90 -7.56 24.03
CA SER A 118 12.84 -8.67 24.28
C SER A 118 12.25 -10.05 23.95
N LYS A 119 10.95 -10.21 24.16
CA LYS A 119 10.23 -11.46 23.87
C LYS A 119 9.93 -11.61 22.39
N ILE A 120 9.58 -10.50 21.71
CA ILE A 120 9.43 -10.49 20.26
C ILE A 120 10.77 -10.81 19.59
N ASP A 121 11.89 -10.24 20.04
CA ASP A 121 13.22 -10.52 19.49
C ASP A 121 13.55 -12.02 19.57
N LYS A 122 13.26 -12.65 20.72
CA LYS A 122 13.39 -14.09 20.90
C LYS A 122 12.45 -14.90 20.01
N TYR A 123 11.21 -14.42 19.81
CA TYR A 123 10.23 -15.11 18.98
C TYR A 123 10.59 -15.12 17.51
N ILE A 124 11.15 -14.01 16.99
CA ILE A 124 11.49 -13.85 15.57
C ILE A 124 12.87 -14.42 15.20
N GLU A 125 13.62 -14.93 16.15
CA GLU A 125 14.92 -15.53 15.89
C GLU A 125 14.79 -16.69 14.89
N GLY A 126 15.55 -16.60 13.77
CA GLY A 126 15.50 -17.57 12.68
C GLY A 126 14.25 -17.50 11.78
N ARG A 127 13.34 -16.54 12.00
CA ARG A 127 12.15 -16.31 11.16
C ARG A 127 12.37 -15.18 10.16
N LYS A 128 11.65 -15.20 9.04
CA LYS A 128 11.56 -14.07 8.13
C LYS A 128 10.51 -13.09 8.64
N TYR A 129 10.88 -11.84 8.77
CA TYR A 129 9.98 -10.79 9.24
C TYR A 129 10.26 -9.45 8.56
N THR A 130 9.28 -8.53 8.67
CA THR A 130 9.34 -7.16 8.18
C THR A 130 8.48 -6.26 9.07
N GLY A 131 8.29 -4.99 8.73
CA GLY A 131 7.34 -4.10 9.38
C GLY A 131 7.55 -3.97 10.89
N ILE A 132 8.79 -3.64 11.32
CA ILE A 132 9.08 -3.48 12.74
C ILE A 132 8.56 -2.13 13.21
N GLU A 133 7.68 -2.14 14.20
CA GLU A 133 7.24 -0.97 14.95
C GLU A 133 7.55 -1.18 16.43
N GLN A 134 8.10 -0.15 17.08
CA GLN A 134 8.37 -0.20 18.51
C GLN A 134 7.99 1.10 19.19
N THR A 135 7.21 1.00 20.25
CA THR A 135 6.81 2.12 21.11
C THR A 135 7.13 1.75 22.55
N GLY A 136 8.18 2.34 23.09
CA GLY A 136 8.67 1.98 24.42
C GLY A 136 9.10 0.53 24.47
N ASN A 137 8.50 -0.26 25.39
CA ASN A 137 8.78 -1.69 25.53
C ASN A 137 7.86 -2.60 24.70
N LEU A 138 6.88 -2.03 24.00
CA LEU A 138 5.99 -2.78 23.12
C LEU A 138 6.58 -2.80 21.71
N LYS A 139 6.70 -4.00 21.13
CA LYS A 139 7.20 -4.23 19.77
C LYS A 139 6.19 -5.03 18.97
N SER A 140 5.99 -4.62 17.72
CA SER A 140 5.14 -5.30 16.75
C SER A 140 5.95 -5.62 15.51
N VAL A 141 5.79 -6.82 14.97
CA VAL A 141 6.49 -7.25 13.76
C VAL A 141 5.56 -8.06 12.88
N ILE A 142 5.74 -7.95 11.57
CA ILE A 142 5.06 -8.81 10.60
C ILE A 142 5.96 -9.99 10.29
N VAL A 143 5.52 -11.19 10.67
CA VAL A 143 6.22 -12.44 10.39
C VAL A 143 5.72 -12.99 9.06
N LEU A 144 6.66 -13.28 8.14
CA LEU A 144 6.39 -13.81 6.80
C LEU A 144 6.42 -15.34 6.85
N GLU A 145 5.39 -15.92 7.40
CA GLU A 145 5.22 -17.37 7.58
C GLU A 145 3.73 -17.73 7.51
N ASP A 146 3.42 -18.89 6.95
CA ASP A 146 2.05 -19.41 6.91
C ASP A 146 1.40 -19.37 8.30
N ASN A 147 0.25 -18.75 8.38
CA ASN A 147 -0.53 -18.63 9.61
C ASN A 147 -0.75 -19.96 10.34
N LYS A 148 -0.79 -21.08 9.61
CA LYS A 148 -0.94 -22.43 10.19
C LYS A 148 0.32 -22.93 10.88
N LYS A 149 1.49 -22.35 10.56
CA LYS A 149 2.79 -22.71 11.14
C LYS A 149 3.16 -21.89 12.38
N ARG A 150 2.29 -20.96 12.81
CA ARG A 150 2.51 -20.16 14.02
C ARG A 150 2.80 -21.04 15.22
N ASN A 151 3.86 -20.75 15.94
CA ASN A 151 4.16 -21.41 17.20
C ASN A 151 3.34 -20.79 18.34
N ILE A 152 2.08 -21.24 18.45
CA ILE A 152 1.12 -20.75 19.45
C ILE A 152 1.60 -21.08 20.87
N GLY A 153 2.29 -22.22 21.07
CA GLY A 153 2.83 -22.62 22.37
C GLY A 153 3.88 -21.62 22.88
N LEU A 154 4.89 -21.36 22.07
CA LEU A 154 5.94 -20.40 22.39
C LEU A 154 5.38 -18.97 22.55
N ALA A 155 4.42 -18.58 21.73
CA ALA A 155 3.81 -17.25 21.84
C ALA A 155 3.06 -17.08 23.18
N LYS A 156 2.30 -18.07 23.61
CA LYS A 156 1.62 -18.05 24.92
C LYS A 156 2.63 -17.98 26.07
N GLU A 157 3.71 -18.75 26.00
CA GLU A 157 4.78 -18.74 27.02
C GLU A 157 5.44 -17.34 27.11
N LEU A 158 5.66 -16.70 25.98
CA LEU A 158 6.26 -15.37 25.89
C LEU A 158 5.26 -14.21 26.10
N GLY A 159 3.96 -14.49 26.16
CA GLY A 159 2.92 -13.45 26.26
C GLY A 159 2.84 -12.59 24.97
N ILE A 160 2.89 -13.23 23.81
CA ILE A 160 2.82 -12.60 22.50
C ILE A 160 1.42 -12.78 21.94
N ASP A 161 0.83 -11.67 21.49
CA ASP A 161 -0.45 -11.65 20.80
C ASP A 161 -0.27 -11.69 19.29
N PHE A 162 -1.19 -12.41 18.62
CA PHE A 162 -1.24 -12.46 17.16
C PHE A 162 -2.45 -11.75 16.62
N SER A 163 -2.23 -10.96 15.57
CA SER A 163 -3.29 -10.39 14.74
C SER A 163 -3.08 -10.72 13.27
N LYS A 164 -4.12 -10.52 12.47
CA LYS A 164 -3.97 -10.58 11.01
C LYS A 164 -3.05 -9.45 10.56
N THR A 165 -2.20 -9.76 9.59
CA THR A 165 -1.45 -8.71 8.92
C THR A 165 -2.41 -7.86 8.11
N GLU A 166 -2.35 -6.56 8.31
CA GLU A 166 -2.93 -5.58 7.42
C GLU A 166 -1.80 -5.08 6.53
N LEU A 167 -2.07 -4.77 5.26
CA LEU A 167 -1.07 -4.17 4.36
C LEU A 167 -0.61 -2.78 4.86
N GLN A 168 -1.16 -2.34 5.97
CA GLN A 168 -0.99 -1.02 6.58
C GLN A 168 0.18 -0.94 7.58
N LYS A 169 0.92 -2.02 7.80
CA LYS A 169 2.00 -2.01 8.80
C LYS A 169 3.32 -2.46 8.24
#